data_90eca6b1da217c58575d236709465aef
#
_entry.id   90eca6b1da217c58575d236709465aef
#
_cell.length_a   1.000
_cell.length_b   1.000
_cell.length_c   1.000
_cell.angle_alpha   90.00
_cell.angle_beta   90.00
_cell.angle_gamma   90.00
#
_symmetry.space_group_name_H-M   'P 1'
#
loop_
_entity.id
_entity.type
_entity.pdbx_description
1 polymer ?
#
loop_
_entity_poly.entity_id
_entity_poly.type
_entity_poly.pdbx_seq_one_letter_code
_entity_poly.pdbx_strand_id
1 'polypeptide(L)'
;MFNNTFGNLFRLTTFGESHGPGIGGVIDGMPAGIEVDMEFIQKELDRRKPGQSKLTTDRKEADQIEILSGIFEGKTTGCPIGFLVRNTNQHSNDYENLRDLYRPSHADYTYTQKYGIRDHRGGGRSSARETIARCVGGAFAKLALKQVGIELYAYTSQVGDIALEHDYTHYDPATIETNAVRCPDPQKAAEMEQLITTVKAEGDTIGGIITGVIKHCPPRLGQPAFGKLHAALGHAMLSINAAKGFEYGEGFAGVTTRGSQQNDIFYNNKGNIATRTNHSGGIQGGISNGMDIYFRVAFKPVATLLMTQPTVDLNGNETQVKARGRHDPCVLPRAVPIVEAMAAMTILDFFLLDKATTL
;
A
#
# COMPACT_ATOMS: atom_id res chain seq x y z
N MET A 1 -16.13 -14.17 8.99
CA MET A 1 -16.39 -12.76 9.25
C MET A 1 -16.21 -12.01 7.94
N PHE A 2 -17.20 -11.25 7.51
CA PHE A 2 -17.07 -10.35 6.35
C PHE A 2 -16.33 -9.09 6.81
N ASN A 3 -15.18 -8.78 6.21
CA ASN A 3 -14.35 -7.67 6.68
C ASN A 3 -14.06 -6.69 5.53
N ASN A 4 -14.85 -5.61 5.47
CA ASN A 4 -14.62 -4.46 4.60
C ASN A 4 -14.18 -3.23 5.40
N THR A 5 -13.82 -3.43 6.67
CA THR A 5 -13.36 -2.41 7.60
C THR A 5 -11.96 -2.75 8.08
N PHE A 6 -11.07 -1.77 8.06
CA PHE A 6 -9.70 -1.83 8.58
C PHE A 6 -9.58 -0.91 9.78
N GLY A 7 -8.77 -1.28 10.79
CA GLY A 7 -8.49 -0.51 12.00
C GLY A 7 -9.44 -0.82 13.18
N ASN A 8 -9.10 -0.30 14.35
CA ASN A 8 -9.84 -0.48 15.61
C ASN A 8 -10.54 0.80 16.06
N LEU A 9 -9.80 1.88 16.38
CA LEU A 9 -10.32 3.21 16.70
C LEU A 9 -10.39 4.07 15.46
N PHE A 10 -9.26 4.24 14.75
CA PHE A 10 -9.29 4.81 13.41
C PHE A 10 -9.68 3.72 12.41
N ARG A 11 -10.89 3.81 11.87
CA ARG A 11 -11.46 2.77 11.01
C ARG A 11 -11.76 3.30 9.63
N LEU A 12 -11.45 2.50 8.63
CA LEU A 12 -11.82 2.73 7.24
C LEU A 12 -12.71 1.59 6.75
N THR A 13 -13.98 1.85 6.47
CA THR A 13 -14.87 0.93 5.75
C THR A 13 -14.92 1.32 4.29
N THR A 14 -14.62 0.38 3.38
CA THR A 14 -14.60 0.64 1.93
C THR A 14 -15.72 -0.07 1.19
N PHE A 15 -16.20 0.55 0.10
CA PHE A 15 -17.20 0.01 -0.81
C PHE A 15 -16.91 0.41 -2.25
N GLY A 16 -17.66 -0.18 -3.18
CA GLY A 16 -17.54 0.09 -4.60
C GLY A 16 -16.61 -0.87 -5.33
N GLU A 17 -16.64 -0.85 -6.64
CA GLU A 17 -16.01 -1.81 -7.54
C GLU A 17 -15.41 -1.11 -8.77
N SER A 18 -14.45 -1.77 -9.42
CA SER A 18 -13.69 -1.16 -10.52
C SER A 18 -14.54 -0.74 -11.73
N HIS A 19 -15.68 -1.40 -11.95
CA HIS A 19 -16.61 -1.15 -13.04
C HIS A 19 -18.03 -0.78 -12.53
N GLY A 20 -18.17 -0.51 -11.22
CA GLY A 20 -19.34 0.12 -10.63
C GLY A 20 -19.34 1.65 -10.80
N PRO A 21 -20.33 2.37 -10.23
CA PRO A 21 -20.42 3.82 -10.32
C PRO A 21 -19.25 4.58 -9.70
N GLY A 22 -18.60 4.00 -8.69
CA GLY A 22 -17.49 4.64 -7.98
C GLY A 22 -16.88 3.76 -6.89
N ILE A 23 -15.82 4.27 -6.28
CA ILE A 23 -15.18 3.72 -5.09
C ILE A 23 -15.37 4.74 -3.97
N GLY A 24 -15.79 4.29 -2.81
CA GLY A 24 -15.96 5.17 -1.67
C GLY A 24 -15.60 4.49 -0.35
N GLY A 25 -15.75 5.25 0.71
CA GLY A 25 -15.52 4.77 2.05
C GLY A 25 -16.09 5.69 3.11
N VAL A 26 -16.04 5.18 4.33
CA VAL A 26 -16.33 5.93 5.55
C VAL A 26 -15.11 5.79 6.46
N ILE A 27 -14.52 6.92 6.84
CA ILE A 27 -13.52 7.00 7.90
C ILE A 27 -14.25 7.33 9.19
N ASP A 28 -14.08 6.48 10.19
CA ASP A 28 -14.63 6.67 11.53
C ASP A 28 -13.49 6.71 12.56
N GLY A 29 -13.68 7.45 13.67
CA GLY A 29 -12.68 7.62 14.70
C GLY A 29 -11.53 8.60 14.34
N MET A 30 -11.71 9.42 13.33
CA MET A 30 -10.80 10.54 13.05
C MET A 30 -10.91 11.59 14.15
N PRO A 31 -9.80 12.01 14.80
CA PRO A 31 -9.84 13.07 15.80
C PRO A 31 -10.45 14.35 15.26
N ALA A 32 -11.22 15.07 16.10
CA ALA A 32 -11.76 16.39 15.76
C ALA A 32 -10.69 17.47 15.72
N GLY A 33 -10.92 18.52 14.91
CA GLY A 33 -10.07 19.72 14.86
C GLY A 33 -8.82 19.60 13.99
N ILE A 34 -8.64 18.48 13.27
CA ILE A 34 -7.54 18.33 12.31
C ILE A 34 -7.82 19.19 11.09
N GLU A 35 -6.90 20.06 10.72
CA GLU A 35 -6.99 20.86 9.49
C GLU A 35 -6.95 19.94 8.26
N VAL A 36 -7.90 20.14 7.36
CA VAL A 36 -8.08 19.31 6.16
C VAL A 36 -7.50 20.05 4.96
N ASP A 37 -6.32 19.61 4.53
CA ASP A 37 -5.67 20.06 3.30
C ASP A 37 -6.21 19.21 2.12
N MET A 38 -7.19 19.74 1.39
CA MET A 38 -7.80 19.04 0.25
C MET A 38 -6.84 18.87 -0.93
N GLU A 39 -5.88 19.79 -1.11
CA GLU A 39 -4.87 19.68 -2.16
C GLU A 39 -3.90 18.53 -1.85
N PHE A 40 -3.49 18.40 -0.59
CA PHE A 40 -2.69 17.27 -0.13
C PHE A 40 -3.41 15.93 -0.34
N ILE A 41 -4.69 15.83 0.05
CA ILE A 41 -5.48 14.61 -0.13
C ILE A 41 -5.58 14.25 -1.61
N GLN A 42 -5.88 15.22 -2.48
CA GLN A 42 -5.94 14.99 -3.92
C GLN A 42 -4.58 14.59 -4.49
N LYS A 43 -3.48 15.19 -4.03
CA LYS A 43 -2.12 14.82 -4.43
C LYS A 43 -1.79 13.36 -4.07
N GLU A 44 -2.17 12.89 -2.90
CA GLU A 44 -2.00 11.48 -2.51
C GLU A 44 -2.77 10.52 -3.45
N LEU A 45 -3.98 10.89 -3.87
CA LEU A 45 -4.72 10.16 -4.89
C LEU A 45 -4.03 10.22 -6.25
N ASP A 46 -3.51 11.37 -6.62
CA ASP A 46 -2.81 11.57 -7.88
C ASP A 46 -1.54 10.73 -7.97
N ARG A 47 -0.82 10.53 -6.87
CA ARG A 47 0.32 9.61 -6.80
C ARG A 47 -0.05 8.16 -7.06
N ARG A 48 -1.30 7.75 -6.77
CA ARG A 48 -1.80 6.39 -6.98
C ARG A 48 -2.45 6.18 -8.35
N LYS A 49 -3.03 7.20 -8.97
CA LYS A 49 -3.83 7.08 -10.21
C LYS A 49 -3.05 6.44 -11.36
N PRO A 50 -3.74 5.81 -12.33
CA PRO A 50 -3.11 5.32 -13.56
C PRO A 50 -2.67 6.48 -14.46
N GLY A 51 -1.83 6.20 -15.47
CA GLY A 51 -1.47 7.17 -16.51
C GLY A 51 -0.50 8.26 -16.09
N GLN A 52 0.30 8.04 -15.03
CA GLN A 52 1.25 9.02 -14.50
C GLN A 52 2.55 9.10 -15.32
N SER A 53 2.94 8.00 -15.95
CA SER A 53 4.19 7.90 -16.71
C SER A 53 4.09 6.81 -17.79
N LYS A 54 5.13 6.71 -18.64
CA LYS A 54 5.27 5.63 -19.64
C LYS A 54 5.38 4.23 -19.00
N LEU A 55 5.69 4.15 -17.70
CA LEU A 55 5.86 2.91 -16.93
C LEU A 55 4.53 2.39 -16.37
N THR A 56 3.47 3.18 -16.41
CA THR A 56 2.14 2.80 -15.94
C THR A 56 1.19 2.58 -17.11
N THR A 57 0.00 2.10 -16.80
CA THR A 57 -1.07 1.95 -17.81
C THR A 57 -1.46 3.29 -18.44
N ASP A 58 -1.83 3.29 -19.71
CA ASP A 58 -2.30 4.50 -20.44
C ASP A 58 -3.73 4.92 -20.06
N ARG A 59 -4.38 4.23 -19.11
CA ARG A 59 -5.70 4.58 -18.57
C ARG A 59 -5.62 5.96 -17.90
N LYS A 60 -6.55 6.85 -18.22
CA LYS A 60 -6.63 8.18 -17.60
C LYS A 60 -7.89 8.26 -16.74
N GLU A 61 -7.71 8.48 -15.45
CA GLU A 61 -8.79 8.72 -14.47
C GLU A 61 -8.44 10.00 -13.71
N ALA A 62 -9.42 10.85 -13.50
CA ALA A 62 -9.22 12.07 -12.71
C ALA A 62 -9.08 11.76 -11.21
N ASP A 63 -9.73 10.68 -10.75
CA ASP A 63 -9.77 10.25 -9.35
C ASP A 63 -10.09 11.42 -8.38
N GLN A 64 -11.02 12.30 -8.78
CA GLN A 64 -11.47 13.44 -7.98
C GLN A 64 -12.26 12.95 -6.77
N ILE A 65 -11.84 13.40 -5.58
CA ILE A 65 -12.52 13.06 -4.35
C ILE A 65 -13.72 13.99 -4.09
N GLU A 66 -14.86 13.42 -3.74
CA GLU A 66 -16.03 14.10 -3.19
C GLU A 66 -16.12 13.77 -1.69
N ILE A 67 -16.05 14.77 -0.82
CA ILE A 67 -16.30 14.61 0.62
C ILE A 67 -17.78 14.88 0.89
N LEU A 68 -18.43 13.95 1.60
CA LEU A 68 -19.87 13.97 1.82
C LEU A 68 -20.24 14.38 3.26
N SER A 69 -19.34 14.22 4.24
CA SER A 69 -19.56 14.50 5.65
C SER A 69 -18.28 14.59 6.45
N GLY A 70 -18.37 14.99 7.71
CA GLY A 70 -17.27 14.92 8.69
C GLY A 70 -16.30 16.09 8.66
N ILE A 71 -16.54 17.12 7.84
CA ILE A 71 -15.71 18.32 7.74
C ILE A 71 -16.59 19.57 7.91
N PHE A 72 -16.14 20.51 8.72
CA PHE A 72 -16.76 21.81 8.91
C PHE A 72 -15.67 22.89 9.02
N GLU A 73 -15.80 23.98 8.28
CA GLU A 73 -14.83 25.10 8.22
C GLU A 73 -13.38 24.64 8.03
N GLY A 74 -13.17 23.66 7.13
CA GLY A 74 -11.84 23.14 6.82
C GLY A 74 -11.22 22.22 7.89
N LYS A 75 -12.00 21.79 8.90
CA LYS A 75 -11.52 20.91 9.98
C LYS A 75 -12.39 19.67 10.12
N THR A 76 -11.80 18.59 10.59
CA THR A 76 -12.53 17.39 10.96
C THR A 76 -13.41 17.64 12.18
N THR A 77 -14.63 17.07 12.17
CA THR A 77 -15.61 17.26 13.24
C THR A 77 -15.58 16.18 14.32
N GLY A 78 -14.81 15.10 14.11
CA GLY A 78 -14.88 13.88 14.93
C GLY A 78 -16.04 12.94 14.55
N CYS A 79 -16.92 13.38 13.65
CA CYS A 79 -17.95 12.53 13.07
C CYS A 79 -17.42 11.75 11.86
N PRO A 80 -18.11 10.69 11.40
CA PRO A 80 -17.68 9.91 10.25
C PRO A 80 -17.48 10.75 8.98
N ILE A 81 -16.34 10.59 8.32
CA ILE A 81 -16.03 11.24 7.05
C ILE A 81 -16.43 10.28 5.92
N GLY A 82 -17.56 10.59 5.27
CA GLY A 82 -17.99 9.90 4.07
C GLY A 82 -17.32 10.49 2.83
N PHE A 83 -16.86 9.65 1.91
CA PHE A 83 -16.27 10.12 0.66
C PHE A 83 -16.58 9.19 -0.52
N LEU A 84 -16.49 9.74 -1.73
CA LEU A 84 -16.72 9.03 -2.99
C LEU A 84 -15.74 9.53 -4.06
N VAL A 85 -15.27 8.60 -4.90
CA VAL A 85 -14.53 8.88 -6.14
C VAL A 85 -15.28 8.19 -7.29
N ARG A 86 -15.75 8.96 -8.28
CA ARG A 86 -16.50 8.44 -9.41
C ARG A 86 -15.62 7.69 -10.40
N ASN A 87 -16.16 6.60 -10.97
CA ASN A 87 -15.55 5.93 -12.11
C ASN A 87 -15.99 6.62 -13.39
N THR A 88 -15.06 7.14 -14.18
CA THR A 88 -15.38 7.94 -15.40
C THR A 88 -14.85 7.34 -16.69
N ASN A 89 -13.88 6.43 -16.65
CA ASN A 89 -13.21 5.88 -17.83
C ASN A 89 -13.08 4.34 -17.77
N GLN A 90 -14.20 3.67 -17.48
CA GLN A 90 -14.27 2.21 -17.48
C GLN A 90 -14.69 1.69 -18.86
N HIS A 91 -13.90 0.76 -19.43
CA HIS A 91 -14.19 0.10 -20.70
C HIS A 91 -14.57 -1.36 -20.46
N SER A 92 -15.85 -1.61 -20.16
CA SER A 92 -16.33 -2.96 -19.80
C SER A 92 -16.20 -3.96 -20.96
N ASN A 93 -16.26 -3.50 -22.20
CA ASN A 93 -16.12 -4.35 -23.40
C ASN A 93 -14.73 -4.99 -23.54
N ASP A 94 -13.69 -4.43 -22.92
CA ASP A 94 -12.34 -5.00 -22.97
C ASP A 94 -12.23 -6.33 -22.22
N TYR A 95 -13.23 -6.68 -21.43
CA TYR A 95 -13.26 -7.88 -20.57
C TYR A 95 -14.23 -8.98 -21.05
N GLU A 96 -14.96 -8.77 -22.16
CA GLU A 96 -15.94 -9.75 -22.63
C GLU A 96 -15.30 -11.09 -23.01
N ASN A 97 -14.07 -11.07 -23.56
CA ASN A 97 -13.32 -12.28 -23.86
C ASN A 97 -12.83 -13.05 -22.62
N LEU A 98 -13.01 -12.48 -21.41
CA LEU A 98 -12.63 -13.09 -20.12
C LEU A 98 -13.83 -13.62 -19.34
N ARG A 99 -15.03 -13.47 -19.89
CA ARG A 99 -16.29 -13.80 -19.23
C ARG A 99 -16.33 -15.25 -18.74
N ASP A 100 -15.98 -16.16 -19.63
CA ASP A 100 -16.09 -17.59 -19.40
C ASP A 100 -14.74 -18.28 -19.14
N LEU A 101 -13.70 -17.49 -18.84
CA LEU A 101 -12.34 -17.97 -18.61
C LEU A 101 -11.81 -17.56 -17.22
N TYR A 102 -10.86 -18.30 -16.71
CA TYR A 102 -10.09 -17.93 -15.53
C TYR A 102 -8.72 -17.43 -15.92
N ARG A 103 -8.40 -16.18 -15.58
CA ARG A 103 -7.04 -15.64 -15.79
C ARG A 103 -6.06 -16.32 -14.81
N PRO A 104 -4.91 -16.83 -15.27
CA PRO A 104 -3.89 -17.41 -14.40
C PRO A 104 -3.47 -16.41 -13.31
N SER A 105 -3.35 -16.91 -12.06
CA SER A 105 -2.96 -16.10 -10.88
C SER A 105 -3.84 -14.87 -10.56
N HIS A 106 -5.00 -14.72 -11.22
CA HIS A 106 -6.00 -13.70 -10.90
C HIS A 106 -7.07 -14.24 -9.93
N ALA A 107 -7.87 -13.36 -9.33
CA ALA A 107 -8.92 -13.74 -8.38
C ALA A 107 -10.16 -14.37 -9.02
N ASP A 108 -10.22 -14.54 -10.33
CA ASP A 108 -11.41 -14.98 -11.06
C ASP A 108 -11.98 -16.30 -10.54
N TYR A 109 -11.13 -17.34 -10.45
CA TYR A 109 -11.51 -18.65 -9.94
C TYR A 109 -11.96 -18.60 -8.47
N THR A 110 -11.18 -17.96 -7.62
CA THR A 110 -11.45 -17.90 -6.18
C THR A 110 -12.73 -17.12 -5.85
N TYR A 111 -13.04 -16.06 -6.64
CA TYR A 111 -14.31 -15.34 -6.54
C TYR A 111 -15.50 -16.21 -6.92
N THR A 112 -15.42 -16.92 -8.05
CA THR A 112 -16.47 -17.83 -8.50
C THR A 112 -16.72 -18.94 -7.46
N GLN A 113 -15.66 -19.54 -6.92
CA GLN A 113 -15.78 -20.59 -5.91
C GLN A 113 -16.36 -20.09 -4.59
N LYS A 114 -15.99 -18.87 -4.18
CA LYS A 114 -16.42 -18.34 -2.89
C LYS A 114 -17.84 -17.79 -2.91
N TYR A 115 -18.20 -17.05 -3.97
CA TYR A 115 -19.45 -16.29 -4.02
C TYR A 115 -20.48 -16.86 -4.99
N GLY A 116 -20.12 -17.85 -5.82
CA GLY A 116 -20.98 -18.41 -6.87
C GLY A 116 -21.25 -17.48 -8.04
N ILE A 117 -20.87 -16.19 -7.92
CA ILE A 117 -21.05 -15.16 -8.93
C ILE A 117 -19.80 -14.29 -9.02
N ARG A 118 -19.45 -13.86 -10.22
CA ARG A 118 -18.34 -12.97 -10.51
C ARG A 118 -18.77 -11.92 -11.53
N ASP A 119 -18.51 -10.64 -11.25
CA ASP A 119 -18.51 -9.64 -12.30
C ASP A 119 -17.21 -9.78 -13.10
N HIS A 120 -17.31 -10.24 -14.33
CA HIS A 120 -16.17 -10.48 -15.22
C HIS A 120 -15.53 -9.18 -15.70
N ARG A 121 -16.22 -8.04 -15.58
CA ARG A 121 -15.74 -6.72 -16.01
C ARG A 121 -14.67 -6.21 -15.07
N GLY A 122 -13.42 -6.55 -15.29
CA GLY A 122 -12.29 -6.18 -14.43
C GLY A 122 -12.05 -7.12 -13.27
N GLY A 123 -11.82 -6.62 -12.08
CA GLY A 123 -11.53 -7.41 -10.88
C GLY A 123 -12.46 -7.13 -9.68
N GLY A 124 -13.53 -6.35 -9.88
CA GLY A 124 -14.44 -5.97 -8.80
C GLY A 124 -13.69 -5.37 -7.61
N ARG A 125 -13.95 -5.93 -6.41
CA ARG A 125 -13.26 -5.57 -5.16
C ARG A 125 -11.80 -6.03 -5.09
N SER A 126 -11.40 -7.01 -5.89
CA SER A 126 -9.99 -7.46 -5.97
C SER A 126 -9.14 -6.60 -6.90
N SER A 127 -9.73 -5.62 -7.58
CA SER A 127 -9.02 -4.68 -8.44
C SER A 127 -8.16 -3.71 -7.62
N ALA A 128 -6.99 -3.34 -8.18
CA ALA A 128 -6.15 -2.27 -7.63
C ALA A 128 -6.89 -0.91 -7.52
N ARG A 129 -8.06 -0.73 -8.17
CA ARG A 129 -8.86 0.48 -8.04
C ARG A 129 -9.45 0.66 -6.64
N GLU A 130 -9.69 -0.41 -5.89
CA GLU A 130 -10.13 -0.37 -4.49
C GLU A 130 -9.17 0.43 -3.61
N THR A 131 -7.89 0.45 -3.94
CA THR A 131 -6.87 1.18 -3.17
C THR A 131 -7.02 2.71 -3.18
N ILE A 132 -7.90 3.28 -4.00
CA ILE A 132 -8.34 4.68 -3.91
C ILE A 132 -8.80 5.00 -2.48
N ALA A 133 -9.70 4.18 -1.96
CA ALA A 133 -10.25 4.39 -0.61
C ALA A 133 -9.17 4.30 0.47
N ARG A 134 -8.17 3.41 0.30
CA ARG A 134 -7.03 3.32 1.21
C ARG A 134 -6.16 4.57 1.18
N CYS A 135 -5.89 5.14 -0.01
CA CYS A 135 -5.12 6.37 -0.13
C CYS A 135 -5.84 7.56 0.50
N VAL A 136 -7.18 7.64 0.38
CA VAL A 136 -7.97 8.66 1.09
C VAL A 136 -7.84 8.51 2.60
N GLY A 137 -8.08 7.29 3.14
CA GLY A 137 -7.93 7.02 4.57
C GLY A 137 -6.52 7.32 5.08
N GLY A 138 -5.51 6.93 4.28
CA GLY A 138 -4.11 7.20 4.58
C GLY A 138 -3.75 8.70 4.55
N ALA A 139 -4.31 9.48 3.61
CA ALA A 139 -4.10 10.92 3.55
C ALA A 139 -4.65 11.62 4.81
N PHE A 140 -5.87 11.28 5.25
CA PHE A 140 -6.41 11.78 6.52
C PHE A 140 -5.55 11.36 7.72
N ALA A 141 -5.08 10.09 7.74
CA ALA A 141 -4.19 9.62 8.80
C ALA A 141 -2.85 10.39 8.82
N LYS A 142 -2.25 10.66 7.65
CA LYS A 142 -1.04 11.48 7.53
C LYS A 142 -1.24 12.91 8.07
N LEU A 143 -2.38 13.54 7.80
CA LEU A 143 -2.69 14.87 8.34
C LEU A 143 -2.73 14.88 9.87
N ALA A 144 -3.30 13.85 10.50
CA ALA A 144 -3.33 13.71 11.95
C ALA A 144 -1.92 13.42 12.52
N LEU A 145 -1.18 12.51 11.91
CA LEU A 145 0.18 12.12 12.34
C LEU A 145 1.16 13.29 12.25
N LYS A 146 1.04 14.14 11.23
CA LYS A 146 1.84 15.36 11.07
C LYS A 146 1.72 16.30 12.28
N GLN A 147 0.55 16.41 12.90
CA GLN A 147 0.35 17.26 14.08
C GLN A 147 1.09 16.76 15.32
N VAL A 148 1.42 15.48 15.36
CA VAL A 148 2.20 14.87 16.45
C VAL A 148 3.65 14.59 16.06
N GLY A 149 4.09 15.10 14.91
CA GLY A 149 5.47 15.03 14.43
C GLY A 149 5.90 13.67 13.90
N ILE A 150 4.96 12.75 13.64
CA ILE A 150 5.28 11.45 13.02
C ILE A 150 5.27 11.62 11.50
N GLU A 151 6.36 11.24 10.86
CA GLU A 151 6.56 11.29 9.43
C GLU A 151 6.68 9.87 8.86
N LEU A 152 6.26 9.68 7.62
CA LEU A 152 6.42 8.41 6.94
C LEU A 152 6.54 8.59 5.43
N TYR A 153 7.31 7.72 4.81
CA TYR A 153 7.50 7.64 3.38
C TYR A 153 7.76 6.20 2.96
N ALA A 154 7.57 5.93 1.68
CA ALA A 154 7.95 4.66 1.08
C ALA A 154 8.57 4.89 -0.30
N TYR A 155 9.35 3.92 -0.76
CA TYR A 155 10.01 3.99 -2.05
C TYR A 155 10.22 2.59 -2.65
N THR A 156 10.37 2.56 -3.96
CA THR A 156 10.74 1.34 -4.67
C THR A 156 12.20 1.02 -4.39
N SER A 157 12.45 -0.08 -3.69
CA SER A 157 13.81 -0.53 -3.33
C SER A 157 14.30 -1.67 -4.20
N GLN A 158 13.43 -2.33 -4.97
CA GLN A 158 13.83 -3.39 -5.91
C GLN A 158 12.80 -3.54 -7.04
N VAL A 159 13.27 -3.76 -8.27
CA VAL A 159 12.49 -4.21 -9.42
C VAL A 159 13.22 -5.39 -10.07
N GLY A 160 12.57 -6.56 -10.12
CA GLY A 160 13.23 -7.78 -10.55
C GLY A 160 14.47 -8.08 -9.70
N ASP A 161 15.62 -8.14 -10.33
CA ASP A 161 16.94 -8.36 -9.71
C ASP A 161 17.73 -7.06 -9.44
N ILE A 162 17.23 -5.90 -9.89
CA ILE A 162 17.85 -4.60 -9.63
C ILE A 162 17.38 -4.10 -8.27
N ALA A 163 18.26 -4.08 -7.29
CA ALA A 163 17.98 -3.73 -5.90
C ALA A 163 18.89 -2.62 -5.38
N LEU A 164 18.35 -1.86 -4.42
CA LEU A 164 19.09 -0.95 -3.55
C LEU A 164 19.73 -1.71 -2.39
N GLU A 165 20.70 -1.09 -1.73
CA GLU A 165 21.14 -1.54 -0.41
C GLU A 165 20.02 -1.46 0.62
N HIS A 166 20.06 -2.32 1.63
CA HIS A 166 18.96 -2.42 2.61
C HIS A 166 18.96 -1.28 3.62
N ASP A 167 20.05 -0.55 3.78
CA ASP A 167 20.13 0.56 4.72
C ASP A 167 19.38 1.81 4.19
N TYR A 168 18.16 2.01 4.71
CA TYR A 168 17.31 3.14 4.33
C TYR A 168 17.91 4.51 4.66
N THR A 169 18.89 4.57 5.56
CA THR A 169 19.51 5.83 5.99
C THR A 169 20.43 6.45 4.93
N HIS A 170 20.82 5.65 3.93
CA HIS A 170 21.64 6.11 2.79
C HIS A 170 20.85 6.93 1.76
N TYR A 171 19.52 6.97 1.86
CA TYR A 171 18.67 7.55 0.82
C TYR A 171 17.93 8.80 1.31
N ASP A 172 17.97 9.87 0.49
CA ASP A 172 17.22 11.09 0.75
C ASP A 172 15.76 10.94 0.30
N PRO A 173 14.78 11.02 1.21
CA PRO A 173 13.37 10.94 0.85
C PRO A 173 12.90 11.98 -0.17
N ALA A 174 13.57 13.15 -0.25
CA ALA A 174 13.22 14.21 -1.19
C ALA A 174 13.41 13.79 -2.66
N THR A 175 14.24 12.78 -2.92
CA THR A 175 14.51 12.28 -4.27
C THR A 175 13.49 11.27 -4.78
N ILE A 176 12.63 10.71 -3.92
CA ILE A 176 11.70 9.63 -4.25
C ILE A 176 10.77 10.02 -5.41
N GLU A 177 10.18 11.21 -5.38
CA GLU A 177 9.22 11.67 -6.39
C GLU A 177 9.90 12.32 -7.62
N THR A 178 11.24 12.28 -7.73
CA THR A 178 11.97 12.89 -8.87
C THR A 178 11.98 12.03 -10.11
N ASN A 179 11.57 10.76 -10.01
CA ASN A 179 11.54 9.80 -11.11
C ASN A 179 10.27 8.94 -11.10
N ALA A 180 9.98 8.32 -12.24
CA ALA A 180 8.73 7.59 -12.45
C ALA A 180 8.65 6.26 -11.68
N VAL A 181 9.78 5.70 -11.24
CA VAL A 181 9.85 4.45 -10.45
C VAL A 181 9.64 4.71 -8.97
N ARG A 182 9.85 5.96 -8.52
CA ARG A 182 9.90 6.32 -7.09
C ARG A 182 11.02 5.61 -6.34
N CYS A 183 12.19 5.58 -6.95
CA CYS A 183 13.41 5.05 -6.36
C CYS A 183 14.32 6.23 -5.96
N PRO A 184 14.83 6.28 -4.71
CA PRO A 184 15.62 7.41 -4.23
C PRO A 184 17.03 7.49 -4.81
N ASP A 185 17.54 6.43 -5.44
CA ASP A 185 18.82 6.40 -6.14
C ASP A 185 18.60 6.66 -7.63
N PRO A 186 19.11 7.75 -8.22
CA PRO A 186 18.87 8.09 -9.64
C PRO A 186 19.46 7.08 -10.63
N GLN A 187 20.59 6.44 -10.31
CA GLN A 187 21.21 5.45 -11.19
C GLN A 187 20.36 4.17 -11.20
N LYS A 188 19.98 3.67 -10.02
CA LYS A 188 19.11 2.52 -9.90
C LYS A 188 17.71 2.78 -10.46
N ALA A 189 17.19 3.99 -10.31
CA ALA A 189 15.94 4.38 -10.95
C ALA A 189 15.99 4.21 -12.47
N ALA A 190 17.07 4.67 -13.12
CA ALA A 190 17.24 4.53 -14.56
C ALA A 190 17.35 3.05 -14.99
N GLU A 191 18.10 2.23 -14.26
CA GLU A 191 18.21 0.78 -14.50
C GLU A 191 16.82 0.10 -14.37
N MET A 192 16.04 0.42 -13.32
CA MET A 192 14.69 -0.10 -13.09
C MET A 192 13.71 0.35 -14.18
N GLU A 193 13.76 1.61 -14.61
CA GLU A 193 12.93 2.13 -15.73
C GLU A 193 13.21 1.37 -17.02
N GLN A 194 14.48 1.13 -17.33
CA GLN A 194 14.89 0.37 -18.52
C GLN A 194 14.35 -1.07 -18.46
N LEU A 195 14.47 -1.75 -17.31
CA LEU A 195 13.97 -3.11 -17.11
C LEU A 195 12.44 -3.17 -17.31
N ILE A 196 11.68 -2.27 -16.66
CA ILE A 196 10.22 -2.22 -16.80
C ILE A 196 9.82 -1.96 -18.26
N THR A 197 10.55 -1.09 -18.97
CA THR A 197 10.27 -0.77 -20.39
C THR A 197 10.51 -1.99 -21.27
N THR A 198 11.58 -2.73 -21.03
CA THR A 198 11.91 -3.97 -21.78
C THR A 198 10.81 -5.02 -21.56
N VAL A 199 10.47 -5.30 -20.31
CA VAL A 199 9.43 -6.28 -19.95
C VAL A 199 8.05 -5.88 -20.53
N LYS A 200 7.72 -4.58 -20.52
CA LYS A 200 6.50 -4.06 -21.16
C LYS A 200 6.47 -4.32 -22.67
N ALA A 201 7.62 -4.14 -23.36
CA ALA A 201 7.72 -4.37 -24.80
C ALA A 201 7.54 -5.86 -25.16
N GLU A 202 7.93 -6.77 -24.27
CA GLU A 202 7.70 -8.21 -24.39
C GLU A 202 6.25 -8.63 -24.11
N GLY A 203 5.41 -7.72 -23.60
CA GLY A 203 4.03 -8.01 -23.21
C GLY A 203 3.92 -8.73 -21.84
N ASP A 204 5.00 -8.72 -21.07
CA ASP A 204 5.11 -9.36 -19.76
C ASP A 204 5.03 -8.32 -18.61
N THR A 205 5.20 -8.77 -17.37
CA THR A 205 5.12 -7.95 -16.17
C THR A 205 6.23 -8.34 -15.18
N ILE A 206 6.61 -7.40 -14.32
CA ILE A 206 7.63 -7.62 -13.32
C ILE A 206 7.20 -7.12 -11.95
N GLY A 207 7.63 -7.81 -10.90
CA GLY A 207 7.43 -7.45 -9.50
C GLY A 207 8.65 -6.79 -8.87
N GLY A 208 8.63 -6.65 -7.56
CA GLY A 208 9.74 -6.11 -6.80
C GLY A 208 9.37 -5.82 -5.35
N ILE A 209 10.11 -4.91 -4.71
CA ILE A 209 9.99 -4.61 -3.29
C ILE A 209 9.83 -3.10 -3.07
N ILE A 210 8.97 -2.74 -2.14
CA ILE A 210 8.82 -1.39 -1.61
C ILE A 210 9.33 -1.40 -0.16
N THR A 211 10.20 -0.44 0.17
CA THR A 211 10.61 -0.14 1.53
C THR A 211 9.77 1.00 2.08
N GLY A 212 9.21 0.81 3.28
CA GLY A 212 8.52 1.84 4.05
C GLY A 212 9.30 2.23 5.29
N VAL A 213 9.31 3.52 5.62
CA VAL A 213 10.00 4.08 6.79
C VAL A 213 9.05 5.00 7.54
N ILE A 214 8.99 4.85 8.85
CA ILE A 214 8.22 5.70 9.77
C ILE A 214 9.19 6.33 10.74
N LYS A 215 9.28 7.66 10.73
CA LYS A 215 10.19 8.45 11.55
C LYS A 215 9.47 9.07 12.74
N HIS A 216 10.21 9.29 13.80
CA HIS A 216 9.72 9.97 15.02
C HIS A 216 8.51 9.26 15.66
N CYS A 217 8.38 7.96 15.41
CA CYS A 217 7.36 7.15 16.06
C CYS A 217 7.67 7.08 17.57
N PRO A 218 6.75 7.50 18.47
CA PRO A 218 7.02 7.42 19.90
C PRO A 218 7.13 5.95 20.35
N PRO A 219 7.85 5.67 21.46
CA PRO A 219 7.74 4.37 22.10
C PRO A 219 6.31 4.13 22.57
N ARG A 220 5.94 2.86 22.85
CA ARG A 220 4.67 2.40 23.46
C ARG A 220 3.57 1.98 22.50
N LEU A 221 3.69 2.22 21.17
CA LEU A 221 2.67 1.79 20.23
C LEU A 221 2.74 0.28 20.00
N GLY A 222 1.65 -0.42 20.27
CA GLY A 222 1.57 -1.87 20.13
C GLY A 222 1.31 -2.60 21.44
N GLN A 223 1.16 -3.91 21.35
CA GLN A 223 0.86 -4.79 22.47
C GLN A 223 1.80 -6.00 22.47
N PRO A 224 2.06 -6.63 23.62
CA PRO A 224 3.06 -7.70 23.72
C PRO A 224 2.61 -9.06 23.16
N ALA A 225 1.32 -9.26 22.92
CA ALA A 225 0.77 -10.52 22.42
C ALA A 225 0.13 -10.36 21.02
N PHE A 226 -1.18 -10.44 20.89
CA PHE A 226 -1.87 -10.49 19.59
C PHE A 226 -1.95 -9.13 18.87
N GLY A 227 -1.93 -8.02 19.58
CA GLY A 227 -1.91 -6.67 19.04
C GLY A 227 -0.50 -6.12 18.79
N LYS A 228 0.47 -6.95 18.41
CA LYS A 228 1.83 -6.52 18.09
C LYS A 228 1.84 -5.56 16.90
N LEU A 229 2.58 -4.45 17.03
CA LEU A 229 2.63 -3.43 15.99
C LEU A 229 3.12 -3.99 14.64
N HIS A 230 4.18 -4.81 14.65
CA HIS A 230 4.66 -5.44 13.42
C HIS A 230 3.67 -6.43 12.81
N ALA A 231 2.87 -7.13 13.63
CA ALA A 231 1.82 -8.02 13.13
C ALA A 231 0.68 -7.22 12.47
N ALA A 232 0.31 -6.08 13.05
CA ALA A 232 -0.68 -5.18 12.47
C ALA A 232 -0.18 -4.54 11.16
N LEU A 233 1.08 -4.09 11.11
CA LEU A 233 1.73 -3.61 9.89
C LEU A 233 1.77 -4.72 8.83
N GLY A 234 2.15 -5.94 9.19
CA GLY A 234 2.14 -7.10 8.28
C GLY A 234 0.75 -7.40 7.74
N HIS A 235 -0.28 -7.40 8.59
CA HIS A 235 -1.68 -7.54 8.17
C HIS A 235 -2.10 -6.43 7.19
N ALA A 236 -1.76 -5.17 7.49
CA ALA A 236 -2.04 -4.03 6.64
C ALA A 236 -1.39 -4.19 5.26
N MET A 237 -0.09 -4.51 5.20
CA MET A 237 0.68 -4.64 3.96
C MET A 237 0.25 -5.86 3.13
N LEU A 238 0.04 -7.01 3.76
CA LEU A 238 -0.42 -8.23 3.07
C LEU A 238 -1.87 -8.14 2.58
N SER A 239 -2.65 -7.18 3.06
CA SER A 239 -3.98 -6.85 2.54
C SER A 239 -3.95 -6.07 1.22
N ILE A 240 -2.79 -5.53 0.82
CA ILE A 240 -2.63 -4.80 -0.44
C ILE A 240 -2.64 -5.79 -1.61
N ASN A 241 -3.30 -5.43 -2.71
CA ASN A 241 -3.34 -6.25 -3.91
C ASN A 241 -1.91 -6.54 -4.41
N ALA A 242 -1.65 -7.78 -4.82
CA ALA A 242 -0.36 -8.28 -5.30
C ALA A 242 0.75 -8.40 -4.23
N ALA A 243 0.58 -7.93 -3.01
CA ALA A 243 1.54 -8.17 -1.92
C ALA A 243 1.69 -9.67 -1.64
N LYS A 244 2.93 -10.14 -1.44
CA LYS A 244 3.29 -11.56 -1.24
C LYS A 244 4.20 -11.80 -0.04
N GLY A 245 4.86 -10.77 0.45
CA GLY A 245 5.75 -10.87 1.57
C GLY A 245 5.82 -9.57 2.35
N PHE A 246 6.12 -9.69 3.63
CA PHE A 246 6.36 -8.57 4.54
C PHE A 246 7.50 -8.96 5.48
N GLU A 247 8.43 -8.07 5.69
CA GLU A 247 9.45 -8.17 6.73
C GLU A 247 9.71 -6.78 7.32
N TYR A 248 10.25 -6.73 8.54
CA TYR A 248 10.61 -5.50 9.22
C TYR A 248 11.96 -5.65 9.91
N GLY A 249 12.66 -4.55 10.12
CA GLY A 249 14.03 -4.59 10.62
C GLY A 249 14.91 -5.39 9.67
N GLU A 250 15.83 -6.16 10.21
CA GLU A 250 16.69 -7.08 9.45
C GLU A 250 15.91 -8.20 8.73
N GLY A 251 14.70 -8.52 9.22
CA GLY A 251 13.84 -9.52 8.58
C GLY A 251 14.55 -10.85 8.36
N PHE A 252 14.45 -11.39 7.13
CA PHE A 252 15.07 -12.67 6.77
C PHE A 252 16.60 -12.62 6.78
N ALA A 253 17.23 -11.46 6.56
CA ALA A 253 18.69 -11.34 6.58
C ALA A 253 19.25 -11.58 8.00
N GLY A 254 18.52 -11.19 9.03
CA GLY A 254 18.94 -11.35 10.42
C GLY A 254 19.07 -12.81 10.90
N VAL A 255 18.48 -13.80 10.19
CA VAL A 255 18.52 -15.21 10.63
C VAL A 255 19.91 -15.83 10.54
N THR A 256 20.82 -15.27 9.77
CA THR A 256 22.22 -15.72 9.63
C THR A 256 23.14 -15.01 10.63
N THR A 257 22.66 -14.01 11.34
CA THR A 257 23.44 -13.19 12.27
C THR A 257 23.38 -13.79 13.68
N ARG A 258 24.50 -13.80 14.40
CA ARG A 258 24.53 -14.26 15.80
C ARG A 258 23.84 -13.25 16.70
N GLY A 259 23.17 -13.71 17.79
CA GLY A 259 22.45 -12.85 18.71
C GLY A 259 23.29 -11.72 19.29
N SER A 260 24.58 -11.94 19.56
CA SER A 260 25.50 -10.88 20.04
C SER A 260 25.75 -9.76 19.02
N GLN A 261 25.54 -10.02 17.75
CA GLN A 261 25.66 -9.05 16.65
C GLN A 261 24.28 -8.43 16.32
N GLN A 262 23.21 -9.21 16.47
CA GLN A 262 21.85 -8.80 16.17
C GLN A 262 21.25 -7.87 17.26
N ASN A 263 21.74 -7.96 18.51
CA ASN A 263 21.19 -7.18 19.61
C ASN A 263 21.46 -5.69 19.46
N ASP A 264 20.39 -4.89 19.50
CA ASP A 264 20.45 -3.42 19.51
C ASP A 264 20.83 -2.94 20.93
N ILE A 265 22.07 -2.50 21.09
CA ILE A 265 22.62 -2.08 22.39
C ILE A 265 22.04 -0.74 22.82
N PHE A 266 21.38 -0.70 23.96
CA PHE A 266 20.86 0.54 24.53
C PHE A 266 21.97 1.51 25.00
N TYR A 267 21.73 2.79 24.81
CA TYR A 267 22.59 3.84 25.35
C TYR A 267 21.77 5.09 25.76
N ASN A 268 22.39 5.93 26.58
CA ASN A 268 21.79 7.22 26.96
C ASN A 268 22.14 8.27 25.91
N ASN A 269 21.13 8.71 25.16
CA ASN A 269 21.23 9.79 24.19
C ASN A 269 20.70 11.09 24.81
N LYS A 270 21.55 11.83 25.54
CA LYS A 270 21.22 13.12 26.16
C LYS A 270 19.95 13.06 27.04
N GLY A 271 19.83 12.04 27.85
CA GLY A 271 18.69 11.82 28.74
C GLY A 271 17.58 10.93 28.16
N ASN A 272 17.61 10.62 26.86
CA ASN A 272 16.70 9.68 26.23
C ASN A 272 17.36 8.30 26.03
N ILE A 273 16.60 7.24 26.15
CA ILE A 273 17.08 5.89 25.82
C ILE A 273 16.94 5.68 24.31
N ALA A 274 18.03 5.27 23.67
CA ALA A 274 18.09 4.92 22.27
C ALA A 274 18.92 3.65 22.06
N THR A 275 18.95 3.09 20.87
CA THR A 275 19.78 1.96 20.49
C THR A 275 20.87 2.36 19.51
N ARG A 276 22.06 1.71 19.59
CA ARG A 276 23.20 2.01 18.70
C ARG A 276 22.99 1.55 17.27
N THR A 277 22.23 0.46 17.13
CA THR A 277 21.80 -0.14 15.86
C THR A 277 20.28 -0.21 15.87
N ASN A 278 19.66 -0.56 14.75
CA ASN A 278 18.20 -0.69 14.64
C ASN A 278 17.80 -1.98 13.90
N HIS A 279 18.47 -3.09 14.22
CA HIS A 279 18.17 -4.40 13.61
C HIS A 279 16.75 -4.85 13.90
N SER A 280 16.20 -4.47 15.07
CA SER A 280 14.81 -4.72 15.47
C SER A 280 13.77 -3.93 14.65
N GLY A 281 14.21 -2.98 13.81
CA GLY A 281 13.29 -2.16 13.00
C GLY A 281 12.34 -1.30 13.81
N GLY A 282 12.79 -0.72 14.94
CA GLY A 282 12.00 0.17 15.78
C GLY A 282 10.94 -0.51 16.65
N ILE A 283 10.86 -1.86 16.65
CA ILE A 283 9.81 -2.61 17.36
C ILE A 283 10.45 -3.74 18.16
N GLN A 284 10.27 -3.72 19.47
CA GLN A 284 10.75 -4.76 20.39
C GLN A 284 9.59 -5.31 21.23
N GLY A 285 9.48 -6.62 21.32
CA GLY A 285 8.36 -7.26 22.04
C GLY A 285 6.97 -6.99 21.45
N GLY A 286 6.89 -6.45 20.24
CA GLY A 286 5.63 -6.04 19.57
C GLY A 286 5.25 -4.57 19.79
N ILE A 287 6.10 -3.80 20.46
CA ILE A 287 5.86 -2.42 20.87
C ILE A 287 6.97 -1.53 20.29
N SER A 288 6.61 -0.34 19.79
CA SER A 288 7.59 0.62 19.30
C SER A 288 8.55 1.08 20.40
N ASN A 289 9.83 1.25 20.07
CA ASN A 289 10.89 1.59 21.02
C ASN A 289 11.43 3.03 20.88
N GLY A 290 10.84 3.83 19.98
CA GLY A 290 11.26 5.21 19.70
C GLY A 290 12.31 5.37 18.60
N MET A 291 12.83 4.26 18.07
CA MET A 291 13.66 4.27 16.86
C MET A 291 12.77 4.30 15.59
N ASP A 292 13.36 4.64 14.45
CA ASP A 292 12.66 4.58 13.17
C ASP A 292 12.12 3.16 12.93
N ILE A 293 10.89 3.05 12.44
CA ILE A 293 10.33 1.77 12.02
C ILE A 293 10.55 1.64 10.51
N TYR A 294 11.21 0.58 10.08
CA TYR A 294 11.39 0.28 8.67
C TYR A 294 10.98 -1.16 8.34
N PHE A 295 10.41 -1.33 7.16
CA PHE A 295 9.87 -2.59 6.70
C PHE A 295 9.91 -2.68 5.17
N ARG A 296 9.78 -3.90 4.64
CA ARG A 296 9.77 -4.18 3.20
C ARG A 296 8.56 -4.99 2.82
N VAL A 297 7.99 -4.69 1.66
CA VAL A 297 6.80 -5.37 1.11
C VAL A 297 7.11 -5.87 -0.28
N ALA A 298 7.04 -7.19 -0.47
CA ALA A 298 7.26 -7.83 -1.77
C ALA A 298 5.95 -7.89 -2.57
N PHE A 299 6.02 -7.48 -3.83
CA PHE A 299 4.91 -7.49 -4.78
C PHE A 299 5.20 -8.45 -5.93
N LYS A 300 4.24 -9.33 -6.24
CA LYS A 300 4.35 -10.20 -7.40
C LYS A 300 4.15 -9.42 -8.70
N PRO A 301 4.60 -9.95 -9.86
CA PRO A 301 4.21 -9.45 -11.18
C PRO A 301 2.68 -9.41 -11.34
N VAL A 302 2.19 -8.51 -12.18
CA VAL A 302 0.75 -8.41 -12.52
C VAL A 302 0.30 -9.68 -13.23
N ALA A 303 -0.81 -10.26 -12.81
CA ALA A 303 -1.30 -11.52 -13.37
C ALA A 303 -1.85 -11.41 -14.79
N THR A 304 -2.23 -10.20 -15.21
CA THR A 304 -2.83 -9.98 -16.52
C THR A 304 -1.75 -9.60 -17.54
N LEU A 305 -1.40 -10.54 -18.41
CA LEU A 305 -0.37 -10.41 -19.43
C LEU A 305 -0.97 -10.12 -20.81
N LEU A 306 -0.20 -9.44 -21.66
CA LEU A 306 -0.54 -9.27 -23.08
C LEU A 306 -0.07 -10.46 -23.95
N MET A 307 0.53 -11.45 -23.33
CA MET A 307 0.93 -12.73 -23.94
C MET A 307 -0.21 -13.74 -23.85
N THR A 308 -0.25 -14.70 -24.79
CA THR A 308 -1.17 -15.85 -24.71
C THR A 308 -0.70 -16.82 -23.63
N GLN A 309 -1.63 -17.22 -22.76
CA GLN A 309 -1.37 -18.15 -21.66
C GLN A 309 -2.36 -19.32 -21.69
N PRO A 310 -1.93 -20.53 -21.34
CA PRO A 310 -2.85 -21.65 -21.13
C PRO A 310 -3.73 -21.38 -19.90
N THR A 311 -4.99 -21.80 -19.96
CA THR A 311 -5.95 -21.69 -18.87
C THR A 311 -7.08 -22.73 -19.05
N VAL A 312 -8.12 -22.61 -18.22
CA VAL A 312 -9.36 -23.37 -18.35
C VAL A 312 -10.58 -22.44 -18.41
N ASP A 313 -11.63 -22.91 -19.07
CA ASP A 313 -12.95 -22.27 -19.04
C ASP A 313 -13.72 -22.58 -17.71
N LEU A 314 -14.93 -22.04 -17.59
CA LEU A 314 -15.80 -22.28 -16.41
C LEU A 314 -16.20 -23.74 -16.25
N ASN A 315 -16.11 -24.56 -17.30
CA ASN A 315 -16.44 -25.99 -17.30
C ASN A 315 -15.22 -26.90 -17.04
N GLY A 316 -14.02 -26.29 -16.93
CA GLY A 316 -12.77 -27.01 -16.74
C GLY A 316 -12.10 -27.50 -18.02
N ASN A 317 -12.56 -27.08 -19.21
CA ASN A 317 -11.93 -27.45 -20.46
C ASN A 317 -10.66 -26.60 -20.66
N GLU A 318 -9.56 -27.22 -21.08
CA GLU A 318 -8.31 -26.55 -21.42
C GLU A 318 -8.48 -25.61 -22.61
N THR A 319 -7.96 -24.41 -22.48
CA THR A 319 -8.04 -23.37 -23.49
C THR A 319 -6.88 -22.38 -23.36
N GLN A 320 -6.94 -21.30 -24.09
CA GLN A 320 -5.95 -20.22 -24.03
C GLN A 320 -6.64 -18.88 -23.77
N VAL A 321 -5.96 -18.03 -23.04
CA VAL A 321 -6.38 -16.66 -22.78
C VAL A 321 -5.28 -15.68 -23.21
N LYS A 322 -5.69 -14.62 -23.89
CA LYS A 322 -4.86 -13.43 -24.12
C LYS A 322 -5.65 -12.23 -23.63
N ALA A 323 -5.14 -11.57 -22.60
CA ALA A 323 -5.79 -10.38 -22.09
C ALA A 323 -5.73 -9.25 -23.12
N ARG A 324 -6.77 -8.43 -23.13
CA ARG A 324 -6.87 -7.18 -23.87
C ARG A 324 -6.91 -6.03 -22.88
N GLY A 325 -6.72 -4.81 -23.38
CA GLY A 325 -6.80 -3.62 -22.55
C GLY A 325 -5.45 -3.16 -22.00
N ARG A 326 -5.50 -2.24 -21.03
CA ARG A 326 -4.36 -1.46 -20.55
C ARG A 326 -4.02 -1.90 -19.12
N HIS A 327 -2.89 -2.59 -18.96
CA HIS A 327 -2.41 -3.09 -17.68
C HIS A 327 -1.06 -2.49 -17.31
N ASP A 328 -0.77 -2.39 -16.02
CA ASP A 328 0.53 -1.95 -15.55
C ASP A 328 1.59 -3.05 -15.79
N PRO A 329 2.73 -2.75 -16.40
CA PRO A 329 3.85 -3.73 -16.50
C PRO A 329 4.51 -3.96 -15.13
N CYS A 330 4.42 -2.99 -14.23
CA CYS A 330 4.92 -3.05 -12.87
C CYS A 330 4.00 -2.24 -11.94
N VAL A 331 3.58 -2.83 -10.81
CA VAL A 331 2.67 -2.15 -9.86
C VAL A 331 3.38 -1.18 -8.94
N LEU A 332 4.70 -1.31 -8.74
CA LEU A 332 5.44 -0.66 -7.67
C LEU A 332 5.27 0.87 -7.63
N PRO A 333 5.41 1.61 -8.76
CA PRO A 333 5.25 3.06 -8.72
C PRO A 333 3.90 3.52 -8.15
N ARG A 334 2.85 2.75 -8.39
CA ARG A 334 1.50 3.04 -7.88
C ARG A 334 1.26 2.47 -6.48
N ALA A 335 2.01 1.45 -6.08
CA ALA A 335 1.87 0.80 -4.78
C ALA A 335 2.58 1.59 -3.66
N VAL A 336 3.59 2.40 -3.96
CA VAL A 336 4.30 3.26 -2.99
C VAL A 336 3.32 4.06 -2.12
N PRO A 337 2.44 4.92 -2.65
CA PRO A 337 1.49 5.68 -1.82
C PRO A 337 0.47 4.81 -1.09
N ILE A 338 0.21 3.57 -1.57
CA ILE A 338 -0.69 2.64 -0.88
C ILE A 338 -0.01 2.04 0.35
N VAL A 339 1.28 1.70 0.26
CA VAL A 339 2.10 1.25 1.38
C VAL A 339 2.16 2.33 2.46
N GLU A 340 2.43 3.58 2.06
CA GLU A 340 2.40 4.72 2.97
C GLU A 340 1.03 4.90 3.65
N ALA A 341 -0.05 4.82 2.87
CA ALA A 341 -1.41 4.98 3.37
C ALA A 341 -1.77 3.92 4.43
N MET A 342 -1.44 2.66 4.15
CA MET A 342 -1.71 1.56 5.09
C MET A 342 -0.85 1.67 6.35
N ALA A 343 0.42 2.10 6.23
CA ALA A 343 1.28 2.38 7.37
C ALA A 343 0.72 3.52 8.22
N ALA A 344 0.34 4.64 7.58
CA ALA A 344 -0.22 5.81 8.28
C ALA A 344 -1.48 5.46 9.09
N MET A 345 -2.42 4.74 8.48
CA MET A 345 -3.65 4.31 9.16
C MET A 345 -3.33 3.38 10.34
N THR A 346 -2.38 2.46 10.18
CA THR A 346 -1.97 1.56 11.27
C THR A 346 -1.34 2.33 12.42
N ILE A 347 -0.42 3.26 12.14
CA ILE A 347 0.25 4.05 13.19
C ILE A 347 -0.73 4.97 13.90
N LEU A 348 -1.64 5.63 13.17
CA LEU A 348 -2.66 6.47 13.79
C LEU A 348 -3.59 5.67 14.70
N ASP A 349 -4.04 4.49 14.25
CA ASP A 349 -4.89 3.60 15.06
C ASP A 349 -4.20 3.22 16.37
N PHE A 350 -2.94 2.79 16.31
CA PHE A 350 -2.17 2.44 17.51
C PHE A 350 -1.81 3.65 18.39
N PHE A 351 -1.61 4.82 17.79
CA PHE A 351 -1.40 6.06 18.53
C PHE A 351 -2.64 6.46 19.34
N LEU A 352 -3.83 6.32 18.74
CA LEU A 352 -5.09 6.57 19.45
C LEU A 352 -5.36 5.53 20.54
N LEU A 353 -5.07 4.25 20.26
CA LEU A 353 -5.16 3.17 21.27
C LEU A 353 -4.25 3.43 22.46
N ASP A 354 -3.01 3.91 22.24
CA ASP A 354 -2.08 4.23 23.32
C ASP A 354 -2.60 5.34 24.23
N LYS A 355 -3.29 6.35 23.68
CA LYS A 355 -3.93 7.41 24.47
C LYS A 355 -4.98 6.90 25.47
N ALA A 356 -5.56 5.74 25.20
CA ALA A 356 -6.54 5.10 26.10
C ALA A 356 -5.90 4.10 27.09
N THR A 357 -4.58 3.86 27.02
CA THR A 357 -3.90 2.84 27.84
C THR A 357 -3.46 3.36 29.20
N THR A 358 -3.18 4.64 29.33
CA THR A 358 -2.75 5.28 30.58
C THR A 358 -3.58 6.52 30.87
N LEU A 359 -3.94 6.69 32.13
CA LEU A 359 -4.62 7.87 32.67
C LEU A 359 -3.64 9.02 32.91
#